data_34755daf57392fc822b41fb26bd323e9
#
_entry.id   34755daf57392fc822b41fb26bd323e9
#
_cell.length_a   1.000
_cell.length_b   1.000
_cell.length_c   1.000
_cell.angle_alpha   90.00
_cell.angle_beta   90.00
_cell.angle_gamma   90.00
#
_symmetry.space_group_name_H-M   'P 1'
#
loop_
_entity.id
_entity.type
_entity.pdbx_description
1 polymer ?
#
loop_
_entity_poly.entity_id
_entity_poly.type
_entity_poly.pdbx_seq_one_letter_code
_entity_poly.pdbx_strand_id
1 'polypeptide(L)'
;MKRLSTCLVMFVIMLTTCSLAQAQTSGSSTIDRIAVDGIAYKIDKTNKTATVIEDYYTDEDNNMQQLCDPYSGDIVIPTSITVEGVQYTVTEIGKRAFCVRTINSITLPSSLKKIGDEAFGLVRDITSLVIPASVEEIGQSCFVFCYELKTIKVEEENKHFCVEQGMLMTADKSRVLCLTGAYDEEETISISLPSSVKTIDDYAMGGCRALKSLTLPEGLEKIGRFAFEITDISSLTIPSTVSDLGIGFLADTEKLDEIRVAEGNPYFKAIDGVLYDKDVCKLLKVTVGHTLLSIPKTVKYIDYGAITYTDLRTLVIPNNVEEVCRFAVRNNNNLKTIVIGSGVNKIGFLAFGDNDALKSIFSRNPEPVVLSEGFLMDYEQTPAITLFVPEGSKQKYAAAENWNQFTNIREYSLAGIDTYTGKASASSVVVDGIAYDLNKQAMTATVVNDSYQ
;
A
#
# COMPACT_ATOMS: atom_id res chain seq x y z
N MET A 1 18.21 -5.33 1.91
CA MET A 1 17.82 -5.82 3.25
C MET A 1 17.12 -4.78 4.13
N LYS A 2 17.61 -3.54 4.31
CA LYS A 2 16.90 -2.52 5.13
C LYS A 2 15.52 -2.11 4.57
N ARG A 3 15.36 -2.01 3.25
CA ARG A 3 14.09 -1.61 2.59
C ARG A 3 12.99 -2.68 2.64
N LEU A 4 13.38 -3.97 2.56
CA LEU A 4 12.42 -5.08 2.75
C LEU A 4 11.85 -5.11 4.18
N SER A 5 12.65 -4.73 5.19
CA SER A 5 12.20 -4.68 6.58
C SER A 5 11.09 -3.64 6.82
N THR A 6 11.16 -2.48 6.15
CA THR A 6 10.16 -1.41 6.31
C THR A 6 8.81 -1.80 5.68
N CYS A 7 8.84 -2.40 4.48
CA CYS A 7 7.61 -2.90 3.83
C CYS A 7 6.96 -4.06 4.62
N LEU A 8 7.79 -4.96 5.16
CA LEU A 8 7.30 -6.06 6.00
C LEU A 8 6.66 -5.55 7.30
N VAL A 9 7.28 -4.57 7.95
CA VAL A 9 6.72 -3.91 9.14
C VAL A 9 5.43 -3.18 8.82
N MET A 10 5.35 -2.49 7.66
CA MET A 10 4.15 -1.80 7.22
C MET A 10 2.99 -2.76 6.93
N PHE A 11 3.24 -3.88 6.26
CA PHE A 11 2.19 -4.87 6.00
C PHE A 11 1.71 -5.54 7.29
N VAL A 12 2.61 -5.87 8.22
CA VAL A 12 2.24 -6.39 9.54
C VAL A 12 1.42 -5.36 10.33
N ILE A 13 1.77 -4.07 10.28
CA ILE A 13 0.97 -2.99 10.88
C ILE A 13 -0.40 -2.87 10.20
N MET A 14 -0.47 -2.93 8.85
CA MET A 14 -1.75 -2.94 8.13
C MET A 14 -2.62 -4.14 8.48
N LEU A 15 -2.03 -5.33 8.60
CA LEU A 15 -2.76 -6.54 9.01
C LEU A 15 -3.29 -6.42 10.46
N THR A 16 -2.53 -5.83 11.36
CA THR A 16 -2.95 -5.67 12.76
C THR A 16 -4.01 -4.59 12.94
N THR A 17 -3.95 -3.49 12.19
CA THR A 17 -4.96 -2.41 12.26
C THR A 17 -6.29 -2.80 11.61
N CYS A 18 -6.27 -3.66 10.58
CA CYS A 18 -7.51 -4.15 9.96
C CYS A 18 -8.23 -5.18 10.83
N SER A 19 -7.54 -5.92 11.69
CA SER A 19 -8.15 -6.90 12.59
C SER A 19 -8.85 -6.29 13.81
N LEU A 20 -8.53 -5.07 14.21
CA LEU A 20 -9.18 -4.37 15.32
C LEU A 20 -10.56 -3.78 14.98
N ALA A 21 -10.90 -3.65 13.69
CA ALA A 21 -12.17 -3.04 13.27
C ALA A 21 -13.33 -4.02 13.06
N GLN A 22 -13.16 -5.32 13.21
CA GLN A 22 -14.21 -6.33 12.98
C GLN A 22 -14.57 -7.22 14.17
N ALA A 23 -14.22 -6.84 15.38
CA ALA A 23 -14.64 -7.54 16.59
C ALA A 23 -15.99 -6.99 17.10
N GLN A 24 -17.05 -7.09 16.29
CA GLN A 24 -18.43 -6.95 16.78
C GLN A 24 -19.41 -7.75 15.91
N THR A 25 -19.68 -8.99 16.30
CA THR A 25 -21.04 -9.55 16.32
C THR A 25 -21.04 -10.78 17.19
N SER A 26 -21.62 -10.63 18.36
CA SER A 26 -21.96 -11.68 19.30
C SER A 26 -23.08 -12.55 18.73
N GLY A 27 -22.78 -13.80 18.49
CA GLY A 27 -23.74 -14.87 18.31
C GLY A 27 -23.20 -16.08 19.03
N SER A 28 -23.78 -16.44 20.16
CA SER A 28 -23.48 -17.66 20.92
C SER A 28 -23.69 -18.88 20.03
N SER A 29 -22.60 -19.36 19.41
CA SER A 29 -22.47 -20.75 18.99
C SER A 29 -21.10 -21.23 19.48
N THR A 30 -21.07 -22.30 20.25
CA THR A 30 -19.87 -22.99 20.68
C THR A 30 -19.07 -23.40 19.42
N ILE A 31 -18.19 -22.50 19.00
CA ILE A 31 -17.26 -22.78 17.89
C ILE A 31 -16.20 -23.67 18.49
N ASP A 32 -16.31 -24.98 18.25
CA ASP A 32 -15.30 -25.93 18.69
C ASP A 32 -14.03 -25.72 17.85
N ARG A 33 -13.04 -25.06 18.44
CA ARG A 33 -11.67 -25.00 17.92
C ARG A 33 -10.88 -26.13 18.54
N ILE A 34 -10.19 -26.87 17.71
CA ILE A 34 -9.43 -28.04 18.15
C ILE A 34 -8.14 -28.17 17.33
N ALA A 35 -7.10 -28.69 17.95
CA ALA A 35 -5.90 -29.12 17.24
C ALA A 35 -5.90 -30.63 17.05
N VAL A 36 -5.63 -31.09 15.83
CA VAL A 36 -5.46 -32.50 15.47
C VAL A 36 -4.18 -32.61 14.65
N ASP A 37 -3.25 -33.48 15.09
CA ASP A 37 -1.97 -33.72 14.44
C ASP A 37 -1.18 -32.43 14.13
N GLY A 38 -1.19 -31.45 15.05
CA GLY A 38 -0.48 -30.18 14.93
C GLY A 38 -1.13 -29.14 14.02
N ILE A 39 -2.36 -29.39 13.53
CA ILE A 39 -3.14 -28.44 12.74
C ILE A 39 -4.40 -28.01 13.51
N ALA A 40 -4.64 -26.71 13.55
CA ALA A 40 -5.82 -26.14 14.20
C ALA A 40 -7.01 -26.11 13.25
N TYR A 41 -8.15 -26.49 13.76
CA TYR A 41 -9.40 -26.56 13.01
C TYR A 41 -10.55 -25.90 13.76
N LYS A 42 -11.44 -25.29 13.00
CA LYS A 42 -12.81 -24.94 13.39
C LYS A 42 -13.75 -25.99 12.82
N ILE A 43 -14.58 -26.58 13.67
CA ILE A 43 -15.50 -27.66 13.31
C ILE A 43 -16.91 -27.13 13.10
N ASP A 44 -17.55 -27.55 12.01
CA ASP A 44 -18.99 -27.43 11.80
C ASP A 44 -19.64 -28.80 12.05
N LYS A 45 -20.27 -28.96 13.22
CA LYS A 45 -20.95 -30.18 13.63
C LYS A 45 -22.19 -30.50 12.79
N THR A 46 -22.84 -29.49 12.24
CA THR A 46 -24.02 -29.62 11.44
C THR A 46 -23.74 -30.22 10.07
N ASN A 47 -22.75 -29.61 9.39
CA ASN A 47 -22.35 -30.02 8.04
C ASN A 47 -21.26 -31.11 8.04
N LYS A 48 -20.73 -31.45 9.21
CA LYS A 48 -19.58 -32.37 9.38
C LYS A 48 -18.37 -31.96 8.54
N THR A 49 -18.06 -30.67 8.58
CA THR A 49 -16.90 -30.10 7.89
C THR A 49 -15.92 -29.47 8.89
N ALA A 50 -14.66 -29.37 8.47
CA ALA A 50 -13.60 -28.71 9.20
C ALA A 50 -12.93 -27.64 8.32
N THR A 51 -12.63 -26.50 8.94
CA THR A 51 -11.87 -25.39 8.35
C THR A 51 -10.53 -25.31 9.06
N VAL A 52 -9.41 -25.34 8.34
CA VAL A 52 -8.09 -25.04 8.90
C VAL A 52 -8.06 -23.56 9.29
N ILE A 53 -7.62 -23.26 10.50
CA ILE A 53 -7.54 -21.90 11.04
C ILE A 53 -6.14 -21.55 11.50
N GLU A 54 -5.93 -20.31 11.92
CA GLU A 54 -4.67 -19.91 12.56
C GLU A 54 -4.36 -20.80 13.78
N ASP A 55 -3.08 -21.03 14.05
CA ASP A 55 -2.57 -21.82 15.19
C ASP A 55 -2.83 -21.15 16.55
N TYR A 56 -3.40 -19.95 16.55
CA TYR A 56 -3.84 -19.19 17.72
C TYR A 56 -5.17 -18.47 17.46
N TYR A 57 -5.80 -18.00 18.52
CA TYR A 57 -6.96 -17.11 18.44
C TYR A 57 -6.97 -16.14 19.63
N THR A 58 -7.74 -15.07 19.50
CA THR A 58 -7.97 -14.13 20.62
C THR A 58 -9.31 -14.50 21.26
N ASP A 59 -9.32 -14.71 22.59
CA ASP A 59 -10.53 -15.00 23.35
C ASP A 59 -11.38 -13.75 23.60
N GLU A 60 -12.51 -13.90 24.32
CA GLU A 60 -13.46 -12.82 24.62
C GLU A 60 -12.83 -11.72 25.50
N ASP A 61 -11.79 -12.04 26.26
CA ASP A 61 -11.06 -11.13 27.12
C ASP A 61 -9.83 -10.47 26.43
N ASN A 62 -9.71 -10.64 25.10
CA ASN A 62 -8.59 -10.21 24.26
C ASN A 62 -7.24 -10.87 24.60
N ASN A 63 -7.22 -12.03 25.24
CA ASN A 63 -5.99 -12.79 25.45
C ASN A 63 -5.73 -13.69 24.25
N MET A 64 -4.46 -13.76 23.83
CA MET A 64 -4.03 -14.69 22.78
C MET A 64 -3.96 -16.10 23.35
N GLN A 65 -4.69 -17.01 22.73
CA GLN A 65 -4.74 -18.44 23.05
C GLN A 65 -4.10 -19.23 21.92
N GLN A 66 -3.11 -20.07 22.23
CA GLN A 66 -2.46 -20.94 21.28
C GLN A 66 -3.20 -22.28 21.21
N LEU A 67 -3.48 -22.75 19.98
CA LEU A 67 -4.16 -24.04 19.74
C LEU A 67 -3.18 -25.18 19.48
N CYS A 68 -2.09 -24.90 18.76
CA CYS A 68 -1.03 -25.85 18.46
C CYS A 68 0.30 -25.08 18.31
N ASP A 69 1.39 -25.79 18.11
CA ASP A 69 2.68 -25.16 17.78
C ASP A 69 2.54 -24.33 16.49
N PRO A 70 3.30 -23.23 16.35
CA PRO A 70 3.30 -22.43 15.14
C PRO A 70 3.58 -23.28 13.91
N TYR A 71 2.76 -23.09 12.87
CA TYR A 71 2.94 -23.83 11.61
C TYR A 71 4.32 -23.63 11.01
N SER A 72 5.02 -24.72 10.76
CA SER A 72 6.37 -24.70 10.18
C SER A 72 6.70 -26.02 9.49
N GLY A 73 7.76 -26.00 8.66
CA GLY A 73 8.25 -27.18 7.97
C GLY A 73 7.31 -27.70 6.88
N ASP A 74 7.15 -29.01 6.82
CA ASP A 74 6.32 -29.68 5.81
C ASP A 74 4.93 -29.98 6.41
N ILE A 75 3.89 -29.45 5.79
CA ILE A 75 2.51 -29.59 6.26
C ILE A 75 1.72 -30.47 5.30
N VAL A 76 1.02 -31.46 5.82
CA VAL A 76 0.06 -32.28 5.06
C VAL A 76 -1.33 -32.10 5.67
N ILE A 77 -2.23 -31.45 4.95
CA ILE A 77 -3.62 -31.29 5.39
C ILE A 77 -4.40 -32.54 4.96
N PRO A 78 -4.99 -33.31 5.89
CA PRO A 78 -5.75 -34.50 5.55
C PRO A 78 -7.12 -34.15 4.92
N THR A 79 -7.69 -35.08 4.17
CA THR A 79 -9.05 -34.93 3.60
C THR A 79 -10.14 -34.90 4.67
N SER A 80 -9.88 -35.48 5.84
CA SER A 80 -10.80 -35.51 6.98
C SER A 80 -10.05 -35.67 8.30
N ILE A 81 -10.67 -35.23 9.37
CA ILE A 81 -10.21 -35.45 10.76
C ILE A 81 -11.30 -36.17 11.55
N THR A 82 -10.92 -36.86 12.61
CA THR A 82 -11.84 -37.53 13.52
C THR A 82 -11.77 -36.89 14.91
N VAL A 83 -12.89 -36.43 15.40
CA VAL A 83 -13.02 -35.80 16.73
C VAL A 83 -14.13 -36.49 17.48
N GLU A 84 -13.83 -37.04 18.67
CA GLU A 84 -14.79 -37.76 19.51
C GLU A 84 -15.54 -38.88 18.75
N GLY A 85 -14.84 -39.54 17.80
CA GLY A 85 -15.43 -40.62 16.98
C GLY A 85 -16.27 -40.12 15.79
N VAL A 86 -16.41 -38.83 15.58
CA VAL A 86 -17.11 -38.24 14.44
C VAL A 86 -16.08 -37.79 13.41
N GLN A 87 -16.30 -38.14 12.15
CA GLN A 87 -15.46 -37.72 11.04
C GLN A 87 -15.95 -36.38 10.47
N TYR A 88 -15.02 -35.45 10.24
CA TYR A 88 -15.25 -34.13 9.63
C TYR A 88 -14.40 -34.01 8.38
N THR A 89 -15.01 -33.68 7.26
CA THR A 89 -14.29 -33.44 6.00
C THR A 89 -13.62 -32.07 6.02
N VAL A 90 -12.34 -32.00 5.68
CA VAL A 90 -11.62 -30.72 5.57
C VAL A 90 -11.97 -30.07 4.22
N THR A 91 -12.72 -28.98 4.26
CA THR A 91 -13.27 -28.32 3.06
C THR A 91 -12.76 -26.89 2.86
N GLU A 92 -12.14 -26.29 3.88
CA GLU A 92 -11.73 -24.89 3.81
C GLU A 92 -10.39 -24.67 4.53
N ILE A 93 -9.57 -23.82 3.94
CA ILE A 93 -8.50 -23.11 4.63
C ILE A 93 -9.06 -21.72 4.93
N GLY A 94 -9.14 -21.36 6.21
CA GLY A 94 -9.72 -20.12 6.67
C GLY A 94 -8.86 -18.91 6.34
N LYS A 95 -9.44 -17.73 6.54
CA LYS A 95 -8.74 -16.45 6.41
C LYS A 95 -7.47 -16.47 7.27
N ARG A 96 -6.30 -16.09 6.67
CA ARG A 96 -4.99 -15.97 7.33
C ARG A 96 -4.46 -17.24 7.98
N ALA A 97 -5.00 -18.42 7.70
CA ALA A 97 -4.66 -19.65 8.40
C ALA A 97 -3.14 -19.90 8.52
N PHE A 98 -2.39 -19.61 7.48
CA PHE A 98 -0.92 -19.76 7.44
C PHE A 98 -0.17 -18.43 7.31
N CYS A 99 -0.83 -17.32 7.53
CA CYS A 99 -0.23 -15.99 7.35
C CYS A 99 0.99 -15.79 8.26
N VAL A 100 2.10 -15.25 7.70
CA VAL A 100 3.35 -14.97 8.41
C VAL A 100 3.98 -16.23 9.01
N ARG A 101 3.92 -17.35 8.31
CA ARG A 101 4.53 -18.63 8.74
C ARG A 101 5.72 -19.02 7.86
N THR A 102 6.58 -19.87 8.41
CA THR A 102 7.76 -20.42 7.73
C THR A 102 7.47 -21.88 7.35
N ILE A 103 6.98 -22.11 6.13
CA ILE A 103 6.48 -23.40 5.65
C ILE A 103 7.32 -23.82 4.45
N ASN A 104 7.96 -24.99 4.50
CA ASN A 104 8.78 -25.52 3.40
C ASN A 104 7.89 -26.07 2.27
N SER A 105 6.89 -26.85 2.63
CA SER A 105 5.92 -27.38 1.70
C SER A 105 4.55 -27.55 2.34
N ILE A 106 3.50 -27.52 1.51
CA ILE A 106 2.14 -27.81 1.95
C ILE A 106 1.41 -28.65 0.92
N THR A 107 0.79 -29.73 1.40
CA THR A 107 -0.10 -30.56 0.58
C THR A 107 -1.55 -30.27 0.93
N LEU A 108 -2.31 -29.80 -0.07
CA LEU A 108 -3.72 -29.50 0.04
C LEU A 108 -4.59 -30.75 -0.23
N PRO A 109 -5.66 -30.98 0.54
CA PRO A 109 -6.49 -32.18 0.36
C PRO A 109 -7.41 -32.07 -0.85
N SER A 110 -7.71 -33.21 -1.48
CA SER A 110 -8.67 -33.28 -2.61
C SER A 110 -10.12 -33.00 -2.22
N SER A 111 -10.42 -32.83 -0.94
CA SER A 111 -11.73 -32.41 -0.42
C SER A 111 -11.86 -30.88 -0.31
N LEU A 112 -10.76 -30.13 -0.50
CA LEU A 112 -10.72 -28.69 -0.29
C LEU A 112 -11.59 -27.96 -1.31
N LYS A 113 -12.50 -27.08 -0.84
CA LYS A 113 -13.39 -26.29 -1.67
C LYS A 113 -12.99 -24.80 -1.69
N LYS A 114 -12.43 -24.31 -0.58
CA LYS A 114 -12.17 -22.88 -0.41
C LYS A 114 -10.84 -22.62 0.26
N ILE A 115 -10.16 -21.59 -0.24
CA ILE A 115 -8.98 -20.98 0.35
C ILE A 115 -9.36 -19.53 0.68
N GLY A 116 -9.26 -19.14 1.97
CA GLY A 116 -9.71 -17.84 2.47
C GLY A 116 -8.77 -16.69 2.11
N ASP A 117 -9.21 -15.47 2.44
CA ASP A 117 -8.42 -14.26 2.23
C ASP A 117 -7.09 -14.34 3.00
N GLU A 118 -6.01 -13.87 2.38
CA GLU A 118 -4.68 -13.81 2.99
C GLU A 118 -4.19 -15.15 3.57
N ALA A 119 -4.78 -16.28 3.18
CA ALA A 119 -4.53 -17.59 3.80
C ALA A 119 -3.05 -17.99 3.83
N PHE A 120 -2.29 -17.61 2.83
CA PHE A 120 -0.85 -17.82 2.71
C PHE A 120 -0.04 -16.52 2.71
N GLY A 121 -0.63 -15.39 3.09
CA GLY A 121 0.06 -14.11 3.07
C GLY A 121 1.38 -14.14 3.84
N LEU A 122 2.49 -13.64 3.23
CA LEU A 122 3.82 -13.62 3.84
C LEU A 122 4.35 -14.99 4.29
N VAL A 123 3.90 -16.09 3.69
CA VAL A 123 4.50 -17.39 3.93
C VAL A 123 5.91 -17.42 3.35
N ARG A 124 6.88 -17.84 4.18
CA ARG A 124 8.29 -17.96 3.81
C ARG A 124 8.61 -19.42 3.46
N ASP A 125 9.66 -19.59 2.66
CA ASP A 125 10.29 -20.85 2.26
C ASP A 125 9.47 -21.72 1.31
N ILE A 126 8.15 -21.51 1.17
CA ILE A 126 7.34 -22.24 0.18
C ILE A 126 7.74 -21.83 -1.24
N THR A 127 8.16 -22.79 -2.06
CA THR A 127 8.59 -22.52 -3.44
C THR A 127 7.58 -22.93 -4.50
N SER A 128 6.66 -23.82 -4.15
CA SER A 128 5.62 -24.31 -5.07
C SER A 128 4.36 -24.71 -4.33
N LEU A 129 3.21 -24.58 -5.01
CA LEU A 129 1.90 -24.98 -4.50
C LEU A 129 1.09 -25.61 -5.62
N VAL A 130 0.32 -26.67 -5.29
CA VAL A 130 -0.66 -27.26 -6.19
C VAL A 130 -2.05 -26.97 -5.68
N ILE A 131 -2.88 -26.34 -6.49
CA ILE A 131 -4.32 -26.08 -6.22
C ILE A 131 -5.11 -27.30 -6.70
N PRO A 132 -5.80 -28.02 -5.82
CA PRO A 132 -6.59 -29.21 -6.20
C PRO A 132 -7.76 -28.90 -7.14
N ALA A 133 -8.17 -29.88 -7.91
CA ALA A 133 -9.33 -29.80 -8.81
C ALA A 133 -10.63 -29.44 -8.10
N SER A 134 -10.72 -29.77 -6.81
CA SER A 134 -11.88 -29.53 -5.96
C SER A 134 -12.06 -28.09 -5.49
N VAL A 135 -11.02 -27.23 -5.60
CA VAL A 135 -11.07 -25.84 -5.12
C VAL A 135 -11.96 -24.99 -6.05
N GLU A 136 -12.96 -24.37 -5.46
CA GLU A 136 -13.98 -23.58 -6.14
C GLU A 136 -13.82 -22.07 -5.86
N GLU A 137 -13.23 -21.71 -4.69
CA GLU A 137 -13.04 -20.32 -4.26
C GLU A 137 -11.62 -20.08 -3.76
N ILE A 138 -11.01 -18.96 -4.16
CA ILE A 138 -9.78 -18.41 -3.61
C ILE A 138 -10.02 -16.95 -3.24
N GLY A 139 -9.75 -16.62 -1.97
CA GLY A 139 -9.93 -15.30 -1.40
C GLY A 139 -8.94 -14.25 -1.89
N GLN A 140 -9.17 -13.02 -1.50
CA GLN A 140 -8.32 -11.88 -1.89
C GLN A 140 -6.95 -11.96 -1.21
N SER A 141 -5.92 -11.44 -1.91
CA SER A 141 -4.55 -11.34 -1.39
C SER A 141 -4.00 -12.66 -0.81
N CYS A 142 -4.51 -13.80 -1.30
CA CYS A 142 -4.25 -15.11 -0.72
C CYS A 142 -2.75 -15.43 -0.63
N PHE A 143 -1.95 -15.01 -1.61
CA PHE A 143 -0.51 -15.26 -1.74
C PHE A 143 0.34 -14.00 -1.67
N VAL A 144 -0.17 -12.94 -1.03
CA VAL A 144 0.52 -11.65 -0.95
C VAL A 144 1.89 -11.80 -0.30
N PHE A 145 2.93 -11.25 -0.96
CA PHE A 145 4.32 -11.24 -0.49
C PHE A 145 4.91 -12.63 -0.13
N CYS A 146 4.46 -13.68 -0.83
CA CYS A 146 5.11 -15.00 -0.78
C CYS A 146 6.36 -14.98 -1.68
N TYR A 147 7.43 -14.30 -1.24
CA TYR A 147 8.61 -14.01 -2.08
C TYR A 147 9.34 -15.22 -2.64
N GLU A 148 9.27 -16.36 -1.95
CA GLU A 148 9.91 -17.61 -2.39
C GLU A 148 9.00 -18.48 -3.29
N LEU A 149 7.71 -18.12 -3.41
CA LEU A 149 6.75 -18.90 -4.20
C LEU A 149 6.96 -18.69 -5.70
N LYS A 150 7.68 -19.62 -6.32
CA LYS A 150 8.06 -19.54 -7.75
C LYS A 150 6.96 -20.05 -8.68
N THR A 151 6.19 -21.04 -8.22
CA THR A 151 5.19 -21.69 -9.08
C THR A 151 3.91 -22.04 -8.32
N ILE A 152 2.77 -21.69 -8.92
CA ILE A 152 1.49 -22.31 -8.59
C ILE A 152 1.10 -23.20 -9.76
N LYS A 153 0.63 -24.42 -9.46
CA LYS A 153 0.00 -25.32 -10.43
C LYS A 153 -1.47 -25.48 -10.05
N VAL A 154 -2.31 -25.59 -11.05
CA VAL A 154 -3.73 -25.93 -10.88
C VAL A 154 -3.94 -27.28 -11.53
N GLU A 155 -4.58 -28.25 -10.84
CA GLU A 155 -4.90 -29.55 -11.40
C GLU A 155 -5.80 -29.41 -12.64
N GLU A 156 -5.58 -30.25 -13.67
CA GLU A 156 -6.23 -30.13 -14.99
C GLU A 156 -7.75 -30.17 -14.93
N GLU A 157 -8.32 -30.90 -13.98
CA GLU A 157 -9.76 -31.01 -13.79
C GLU A 157 -10.40 -29.82 -13.06
N ASN A 158 -9.61 -28.86 -12.58
CA ASN A 158 -10.15 -27.67 -11.93
C ASN A 158 -10.88 -26.81 -12.95
N LYS A 159 -12.15 -26.48 -12.67
CA LYS A 159 -13.02 -25.72 -13.58
C LYS A 159 -13.11 -24.23 -13.23
N HIS A 160 -12.46 -23.82 -12.12
CA HIS A 160 -12.61 -22.48 -11.56
C HIS A 160 -11.35 -21.63 -11.75
N PHE A 161 -10.17 -22.28 -11.84
CA PHE A 161 -8.89 -21.57 -11.91
C PHE A 161 -7.99 -22.17 -12.99
N CYS A 162 -7.06 -21.33 -13.46
CA CYS A 162 -5.98 -21.72 -14.37
C CYS A 162 -4.72 -20.88 -14.06
N VAL A 163 -3.60 -21.31 -14.64
CA VAL A 163 -2.34 -20.54 -14.59
C VAL A 163 -1.90 -20.20 -16.01
N GLU A 164 -1.59 -18.93 -16.26
CA GLU A 164 -1.04 -18.46 -17.52
C GLU A 164 0.05 -17.42 -17.27
N GLN A 165 1.21 -17.56 -17.91
CA GLN A 165 2.38 -16.69 -17.75
C GLN A 165 2.76 -16.44 -16.25
N GLY A 166 2.66 -17.47 -15.40
CA GLY A 166 2.92 -17.35 -13.96
C GLY A 166 1.78 -16.70 -13.16
N MET A 167 0.70 -16.29 -13.79
CA MET A 167 -0.45 -15.69 -13.13
C MET A 167 -1.51 -16.76 -12.80
N LEU A 168 -1.92 -16.82 -11.54
CA LEU A 168 -3.13 -17.51 -11.15
C LEU A 168 -4.34 -16.66 -11.52
N MET A 169 -5.26 -17.23 -12.26
CA MET A 169 -6.43 -16.55 -12.79
C MET A 169 -7.69 -17.41 -12.59
N THR A 170 -8.86 -16.78 -12.71
CA THR A 170 -10.10 -17.55 -12.91
C THR A 170 -10.06 -18.29 -14.25
N ALA A 171 -10.79 -19.41 -14.37
CA ALA A 171 -10.75 -20.27 -15.56
C ALA A 171 -11.21 -19.55 -16.85
N ASP A 172 -12.11 -18.57 -16.73
CA ASP A 172 -12.54 -17.69 -17.82
C ASP A 172 -11.54 -16.57 -18.13
N LYS A 173 -10.45 -16.50 -17.35
CA LYS A 173 -9.39 -15.47 -17.43
C LYS A 173 -9.89 -14.04 -17.26
N SER A 174 -11.02 -13.86 -16.59
CA SER A 174 -11.57 -12.51 -16.35
C SER A 174 -10.94 -11.81 -15.15
N ARG A 175 -10.31 -12.57 -14.25
CA ARG A 175 -9.73 -12.04 -13.00
C ARG A 175 -8.33 -12.59 -12.77
N VAL A 176 -7.37 -11.69 -12.51
CA VAL A 176 -5.99 -12.03 -12.10
C VAL A 176 -5.92 -12.00 -10.57
N LEU A 177 -5.60 -13.14 -9.94
CA LEU A 177 -5.51 -13.25 -8.49
C LEU A 177 -4.11 -12.94 -7.97
N CYS A 178 -3.08 -13.52 -8.59
CA CYS A 178 -1.69 -13.22 -8.25
C CYS A 178 -0.73 -13.59 -9.38
N LEU A 179 0.45 -12.95 -9.39
CA LEU A 179 1.62 -13.32 -10.18
C LEU A 179 2.64 -13.98 -9.26
N THR A 180 3.24 -15.10 -9.68
CA THR A 180 4.27 -15.81 -8.92
C THR A 180 5.59 -15.86 -9.68
N GLY A 181 6.71 -16.10 -8.96
CA GLY A 181 8.04 -16.24 -9.56
C GLY A 181 8.65 -14.97 -10.12
N ALA A 182 8.10 -13.79 -9.78
CA ALA A 182 8.50 -12.51 -10.34
C ALA A 182 9.16 -11.56 -9.31
N TYR A 183 9.75 -12.12 -8.25
CA TYR A 183 10.29 -11.32 -7.14
C TYR A 183 11.79 -11.02 -7.25
N ASP A 184 12.51 -11.75 -8.10
CA ASP A 184 13.95 -11.52 -8.32
C ASP A 184 14.15 -10.30 -9.22
N GLU A 185 14.76 -9.24 -8.69
CA GLU A 185 15.00 -7.99 -9.42
C GLU A 185 16.01 -8.12 -10.57
N GLU A 186 16.85 -9.15 -10.55
CA GLU A 186 17.80 -9.47 -11.64
C GLU A 186 17.10 -10.09 -12.86
N GLU A 187 15.92 -10.65 -12.68
CA GLU A 187 15.11 -11.18 -13.77
C GLU A 187 14.33 -10.08 -14.48
N THR A 188 13.94 -10.34 -15.71
CA THR A 188 13.12 -9.43 -16.52
C THR A 188 11.91 -10.16 -17.08
N ILE A 189 10.73 -9.78 -16.60
CA ILE A 189 9.45 -10.32 -17.05
C ILE A 189 8.66 -9.21 -17.72
N SER A 190 8.09 -9.55 -18.87
CA SER A 190 7.15 -8.71 -19.61
C SER A 190 5.83 -9.46 -19.76
N ILE A 191 4.72 -8.85 -19.34
CA ILE A 191 3.39 -9.46 -19.36
C ILE A 191 2.47 -8.62 -20.22
N SER A 192 1.72 -9.30 -21.09
CA SER A 192 0.56 -8.75 -21.77
C SER A 192 -0.68 -9.50 -21.32
N LEU A 193 -1.57 -8.83 -20.60
CA LEU A 193 -2.78 -9.46 -20.08
C LEU A 193 -3.75 -9.82 -21.21
N PRO A 194 -4.43 -10.99 -21.13
CA PRO A 194 -5.47 -11.37 -22.07
C PRO A 194 -6.60 -10.34 -22.15
N SER A 195 -7.22 -10.21 -23.30
CA SER A 195 -8.35 -9.28 -23.53
C SER A 195 -9.61 -9.61 -22.71
N SER A 196 -9.69 -10.83 -22.14
CA SER A 196 -10.76 -11.26 -21.25
C SER A 196 -10.66 -10.65 -19.84
N VAL A 197 -9.48 -10.14 -19.43
CA VAL A 197 -9.26 -9.63 -18.07
C VAL A 197 -10.09 -8.38 -17.83
N LYS A 198 -10.90 -8.47 -16.78
CA LYS A 198 -11.76 -7.40 -16.26
C LYS A 198 -11.26 -6.83 -14.94
N THR A 199 -10.62 -7.67 -14.13
CA THR A 199 -10.20 -7.31 -12.78
C THR A 199 -8.78 -7.83 -12.48
N ILE A 200 -7.98 -6.98 -11.87
CA ILE A 200 -6.73 -7.33 -11.22
C ILE A 200 -6.97 -7.17 -9.72
N ASP A 201 -6.71 -8.22 -8.95
CA ASP A 201 -6.97 -8.24 -7.51
C ASP A 201 -6.04 -7.33 -6.70
N ASP A 202 -6.41 -7.13 -5.43
CA ASP A 202 -5.55 -6.47 -4.47
C ASP A 202 -4.23 -7.24 -4.32
N TYR A 203 -3.10 -6.52 -4.38
CA TYR A 203 -1.74 -7.07 -4.33
C TYR A 203 -1.39 -8.11 -5.40
N ALA A 204 -2.17 -8.23 -6.47
CA ALA A 204 -2.00 -9.32 -7.44
C ALA A 204 -0.59 -9.43 -8.05
N MET A 205 0.11 -8.34 -8.19
CA MET A 205 1.50 -8.28 -8.68
C MET A 205 2.40 -7.50 -7.72
N GLY A 206 1.92 -7.27 -6.48
CA GLY A 206 2.66 -6.53 -5.46
C GLY A 206 3.99 -7.22 -5.11
N GLY A 207 5.08 -6.45 -5.06
CA GLY A 207 6.43 -6.95 -4.79
C GLY A 207 7.15 -7.60 -5.97
N CYS A 208 6.51 -7.75 -7.12
CA CYS A 208 7.07 -8.43 -8.30
C CYS A 208 8.10 -7.55 -9.02
N ARG A 209 9.32 -7.44 -8.49
CA ARG A 209 10.39 -6.60 -9.04
C ARG A 209 10.92 -7.07 -10.39
N ALA A 210 10.77 -8.36 -10.74
CA ALA A 210 11.09 -8.84 -12.08
C ALA A 210 10.16 -8.27 -13.16
N LEU A 211 8.96 -7.80 -12.80
CA LEU A 211 8.00 -7.23 -13.74
C LEU A 211 8.44 -5.83 -14.18
N LYS A 212 9.01 -5.73 -15.39
CA LYS A 212 9.51 -4.47 -15.97
C LYS A 212 8.55 -3.86 -16.98
N SER A 213 7.68 -4.67 -17.60
CA SER A 213 6.71 -4.23 -18.62
C SER A 213 5.37 -4.92 -18.42
N LEU A 214 4.30 -4.13 -18.44
CA LEU A 214 2.93 -4.60 -18.29
C LEU A 214 2.02 -3.91 -19.30
N THR A 215 1.35 -4.71 -20.13
CA THR A 215 0.31 -4.22 -21.05
C THR A 215 -1.06 -4.59 -20.52
N LEU A 216 -1.88 -3.59 -20.26
CA LEU A 216 -3.26 -3.73 -19.80
C LEU A 216 -4.21 -3.75 -21.01
N PRO A 217 -5.20 -4.67 -21.07
CA PRO A 217 -6.12 -4.74 -22.20
C PRO A 217 -7.23 -3.68 -22.10
N GLU A 218 -7.72 -3.23 -23.26
CA GLU A 218 -9.02 -2.57 -23.30
C GLU A 218 -10.11 -3.56 -22.85
N GLY A 219 -11.02 -3.06 -22.00
CA GLY A 219 -12.02 -3.88 -21.32
C GLY A 219 -11.65 -4.23 -19.89
N LEU A 220 -10.43 -3.91 -19.41
CA LEU A 220 -10.09 -3.92 -17.99
C LEU A 220 -10.91 -2.83 -17.27
N GLU A 221 -11.56 -3.19 -16.16
CA GLU A 221 -12.49 -2.31 -15.44
C GLU A 221 -11.94 -1.88 -14.09
N LYS A 222 -11.22 -2.80 -13.42
CA LYS A 222 -10.72 -2.59 -12.06
C LYS A 222 -9.27 -3.02 -11.89
N ILE A 223 -8.51 -2.18 -11.19
CA ILE A 223 -7.18 -2.49 -10.64
C ILE A 223 -7.27 -2.39 -9.12
N GLY A 224 -6.95 -3.47 -8.43
CA GLY A 224 -7.07 -3.59 -6.98
C GLY A 224 -6.08 -2.71 -6.19
N ARG A 225 -6.25 -2.68 -4.88
CA ARG A 225 -5.36 -1.97 -3.97
C ARG A 225 -3.96 -2.58 -4.03
N PHE A 226 -2.93 -1.74 -4.08
CA PHE A 226 -1.53 -2.19 -4.09
C PHE A 226 -1.20 -3.21 -5.18
N ALA A 227 -2.00 -3.24 -6.27
CA ALA A 227 -1.90 -4.28 -7.30
C ALA A 227 -0.52 -4.36 -7.96
N PHE A 228 0.17 -3.23 -8.09
CA PHE A 228 1.51 -3.11 -8.69
C PHE A 228 2.52 -2.46 -7.72
N GLU A 229 2.22 -2.47 -6.42
CA GLU A 229 3.13 -1.93 -5.41
C GLU A 229 4.50 -2.63 -5.48
N ILE A 230 5.59 -1.84 -5.37
CA ILE A 230 6.97 -2.38 -5.37
C ILE A 230 7.27 -3.20 -6.65
N THR A 231 6.76 -2.81 -7.79
CA THR A 231 7.18 -3.35 -9.08
C THR A 231 8.17 -2.41 -9.76
N ASP A 232 8.95 -2.95 -10.70
CA ASP A 232 9.92 -2.16 -11.49
C ASP A 232 9.38 -1.82 -12.89
N ILE A 233 8.07 -1.72 -13.05
CA ILE A 233 7.47 -1.25 -14.31
C ILE A 233 7.94 0.18 -14.60
N SER A 234 8.41 0.41 -15.84
CA SER A 234 8.91 1.72 -16.25
C SER A 234 7.83 2.61 -16.87
N SER A 235 6.79 2.02 -17.45
CA SER A 235 5.69 2.75 -18.04
C SER A 235 4.37 2.00 -17.86
N LEU A 236 3.27 2.75 -17.74
CA LEU A 236 1.92 2.18 -17.68
C LEU A 236 0.92 3.06 -18.41
N THR A 237 0.08 2.43 -19.24
CA THR A 237 -1.08 3.07 -19.84
C THR A 237 -2.35 2.51 -19.19
N ILE A 238 -3.14 3.39 -18.57
CA ILE A 238 -4.45 3.05 -18.01
C ILE A 238 -5.47 3.01 -19.15
N PRO A 239 -6.12 1.86 -19.41
CA PRO A 239 -7.11 1.72 -20.49
C PRO A 239 -8.32 2.65 -20.35
N SER A 240 -9.02 2.88 -21.45
CA SER A 240 -10.21 3.76 -21.48
C SER A 240 -11.38 3.24 -20.63
N THR A 241 -11.41 1.94 -20.38
CA THR A 241 -12.48 1.23 -19.65
C THR A 241 -12.25 1.15 -18.14
N VAL A 242 -11.04 1.44 -17.65
CA VAL A 242 -10.75 1.39 -16.20
C VAL A 242 -11.52 2.48 -15.49
N SER A 243 -12.36 2.06 -14.54
CA SER A 243 -13.21 2.93 -13.73
C SER A 243 -12.86 2.90 -12.24
N ASP A 244 -12.11 1.90 -11.77
CA ASP A 244 -11.74 1.71 -10.37
C ASP A 244 -10.23 1.46 -10.25
N LEU A 245 -9.55 2.38 -9.56
CA LEU A 245 -8.15 2.25 -9.16
C LEU A 245 -8.07 2.18 -7.64
N GLY A 246 -7.61 1.05 -7.15
CA GLY A 246 -7.41 0.82 -5.72
C GLY A 246 -6.34 1.76 -5.13
N ILE A 247 -6.49 2.06 -3.85
CA ILE A 247 -5.53 2.90 -3.12
C ILE A 247 -4.11 2.31 -3.23
N GLY A 248 -3.13 3.15 -3.50
CA GLY A 248 -1.72 2.74 -3.57
C GLY A 248 -1.40 1.74 -4.68
N PHE A 249 -2.24 1.59 -5.72
CA PHE A 249 -2.03 0.58 -6.76
C PHE A 249 -0.65 0.64 -7.45
N LEU A 250 -0.01 1.80 -7.44
CA LEU A 250 1.35 2.07 -7.93
C LEU A 250 2.27 2.59 -6.82
N ALA A 251 1.99 2.26 -5.56
CA ALA A 251 2.87 2.68 -4.47
C ALA A 251 4.26 2.05 -4.65
N ASP A 252 5.29 2.80 -4.26
CA ASP A 252 6.69 2.36 -4.27
C ASP A 252 7.19 1.76 -5.59
N THR A 253 6.66 2.23 -6.73
CA THR A 253 7.18 1.93 -8.07
C THR A 253 8.35 2.86 -8.40
N GLU A 254 9.57 2.45 -8.06
CA GLU A 254 10.77 3.30 -8.13
C GLU A 254 11.35 3.49 -9.55
N LYS A 255 10.76 2.84 -10.56
CA LYS A 255 11.21 2.89 -11.96
C LYS A 255 10.16 3.48 -12.91
N LEU A 256 9.00 3.91 -12.40
CA LEU A 256 7.89 4.39 -13.23
C LEU A 256 8.19 5.78 -13.81
N ASP A 257 8.74 5.82 -15.01
CA ASP A 257 9.10 7.05 -15.74
C ASP A 257 7.90 7.67 -16.45
N GLU A 258 6.92 6.86 -16.85
CA GLU A 258 5.80 7.31 -17.66
C GLU A 258 4.48 6.71 -17.21
N ILE A 259 3.46 7.55 -17.08
CA ILE A 259 2.08 7.13 -16.91
C ILE A 259 1.18 7.83 -17.92
N ARG A 260 0.35 7.07 -18.60
CA ARG A 260 -0.62 7.55 -19.57
C ARG A 260 -2.01 7.07 -19.20
N VAL A 261 -3.00 7.81 -19.66
CA VAL A 261 -4.41 7.40 -19.64
C VAL A 261 -4.90 7.40 -21.07
N ALA A 262 -5.52 6.30 -21.51
CA ALA A 262 -6.03 6.16 -22.86
C ALA A 262 -7.08 7.23 -23.16
N GLU A 263 -7.12 7.70 -24.40
CA GLU A 263 -8.10 8.68 -24.85
C GLU A 263 -9.53 8.17 -24.61
N GLY A 264 -10.38 9.05 -24.12
CA GLY A 264 -11.77 8.73 -23.81
C GLY A 264 -12.03 8.12 -22.45
N ASN A 265 -11.00 7.88 -21.61
CA ASN A 265 -11.25 7.46 -20.23
C ASN A 265 -12.05 8.53 -19.46
N PRO A 266 -13.24 8.21 -18.92
CA PRO A 266 -14.09 9.22 -18.28
C PRO A 266 -13.77 9.42 -16.80
N TYR A 267 -12.82 8.66 -16.22
CA TYR A 267 -12.58 8.61 -14.77
C TYR A 267 -11.23 9.17 -14.36
N PHE A 268 -10.23 9.10 -15.24
CA PHE A 268 -8.84 9.47 -14.92
C PHE A 268 -8.21 10.34 -15.99
N LYS A 269 -7.15 11.05 -15.62
CA LYS A 269 -6.30 11.87 -16.50
C LYS A 269 -4.84 11.77 -16.09
N ALA A 270 -3.94 11.76 -17.07
CA ALA A 270 -2.51 11.97 -16.85
C ALA A 270 -2.12 13.34 -17.43
N ILE A 271 -1.48 14.18 -16.63
CA ILE A 271 -1.02 15.53 -16.99
C ILE A 271 0.44 15.64 -16.55
N ASP A 272 1.35 15.87 -17.49
CA ASP A 272 2.78 16.08 -17.22
C ASP A 272 3.39 15.00 -16.27
N GLY A 273 3.11 13.73 -16.54
CA GLY A 273 3.62 12.60 -15.72
C GLY A 273 2.93 12.42 -14.36
N VAL A 274 1.82 13.11 -14.12
CA VAL A 274 1.04 12.98 -12.89
C VAL A 274 -0.34 12.43 -13.21
N LEU A 275 -0.72 11.35 -12.52
CA LEU A 275 -2.04 10.75 -12.61
C LEU A 275 -3.00 11.41 -11.61
N TYR A 276 -4.17 11.75 -12.09
CA TYR A 276 -5.28 12.34 -11.32
C TYR A 276 -6.58 11.59 -11.60
N ASP A 277 -7.56 11.79 -10.70
CA ASP A 277 -8.96 11.55 -11.05
C ASP A 277 -9.42 12.54 -12.15
N LYS A 278 -10.59 12.27 -12.74
CA LYS A 278 -11.14 13.07 -13.87
C LYS A 278 -11.22 14.56 -13.59
N ASP A 279 -11.64 14.91 -12.38
CA ASP A 279 -11.91 16.30 -12.00
C ASP A 279 -10.65 17.01 -11.49
N VAL A 280 -9.51 16.30 -11.49
CA VAL A 280 -8.23 16.78 -10.94
C VAL A 280 -8.37 17.22 -9.48
N CYS A 281 -9.21 16.50 -8.74
CA CYS A 281 -9.42 16.68 -7.31
C CYS A 281 -8.47 15.82 -6.47
N LYS A 282 -8.07 14.66 -6.99
CA LYS A 282 -7.21 13.71 -6.31
C LYS A 282 -5.93 13.47 -7.10
N LEU A 283 -4.78 13.69 -6.47
CA LEU A 283 -3.48 13.34 -7.01
C LEU A 283 -3.18 11.90 -6.63
N LEU A 284 -3.10 11.00 -7.62
CA LEU A 284 -3.00 9.56 -7.43
C LEU A 284 -1.56 9.05 -7.52
N LYS A 285 -0.76 9.57 -8.47
CA LYS A 285 0.65 9.17 -8.64
C LYS A 285 1.44 10.21 -9.41
N VAL A 286 2.64 10.49 -8.95
CA VAL A 286 3.69 11.24 -9.67
C VAL A 286 4.73 10.23 -10.14
N THR A 287 5.15 10.32 -11.41
CA THR A 287 6.24 9.49 -11.94
C THR A 287 7.59 9.93 -11.38
N VAL A 288 8.60 9.07 -11.49
CA VAL A 288 9.96 9.40 -11.03
C VAL A 288 10.60 10.52 -11.88
N GLY A 289 11.73 11.06 -11.44
CA GLY A 289 12.47 12.06 -12.20
C GLY A 289 11.91 13.49 -12.18
N HIS A 290 10.77 13.74 -11.52
CA HIS A 290 10.26 15.09 -11.34
C HIS A 290 11.17 15.90 -10.41
N THR A 291 11.78 16.96 -10.94
CA THR A 291 12.55 17.94 -10.16
C THR A 291 11.70 19.11 -9.67
N LEU A 292 10.54 19.33 -10.31
CA LEU A 292 9.53 20.33 -9.99
C LEU A 292 8.15 19.68 -10.09
N LEU A 293 7.26 20.02 -9.16
CA LEU A 293 5.87 19.59 -9.18
C LEU A 293 4.94 20.78 -8.90
N SER A 294 4.05 21.06 -9.85
CA SER A 294 2.99 22.05 -9.67
C SER A 294 1.67 21.33 -9.43
N ILE A 295 1.20 21.32 -8.19
CA ILE A 295 -0.08 20.72 -7.83
C ILE A 295 -1.21 21.69 -8.20
N PRO A 296 -2.17 21.29 -9.07
CA PRO A 296 -3.30 22.15 -9.47
C PRO A 296 -4.16 22.62 -8.30
N LYS A 297 -4.75 23.80 -8.41
CA LYS A 297 -5.63 24.38 -7.39
C LYS A 297 -6.94 23.60 -7.16
N THR A 298 -7.28 22.69 -8.03
CA THR A 298 -8.44 21.80 -7.90
C THR A 298 -8.17 20.64 -6.96
N VAL A 299 -6.89 20.27 -6.76
CA VAL A 299 -6.50 19.12 -5.94
C VAL A 299 -6.86 19.35 -4.49
N LYS A 300 -7.63 18.44 -3.92
CA LYS A 300 -8.06 18.38 -2.52
C LYS A 300 -7.35 17.28 -1.73
N TYR A 301 -6.95 16.22 -2.42
CA TYR A 301 -6.43 15.01 -1.80
C TYR A 301 -5.13 14.58 -2.47
N ILE A 302 -4.11 14.27 -1.66
CA ILE A 302 -2.87 13.62 -2.09
C ILE A 302 -2.94 12.18 -1.59
N ASP A 303 -3.02 11.22 -2.51
CA ASP A 303 -3.30 9.83 -2.18
C ASP A 303 -2.10 9.08 -1.58
N TYR A 304 -2.33 7.85 -1.11
CA TYR A 304 -1.32 6.94 -0.59
C TYR A 304 -0.21 6.69 -1.63
N GLY A 305 1.05 6.84 -1.24
CA GLY A 305 2.21 6.60 -2.10
C GLY A 305 2.24 7.46 -3.37
N ALA A 306 1.52 8.59 -3.37
CA ALA A 306 1.33 9.40 -4.57
C ALA A 306 2.60 10.12 -5.02
N ILE A 307 3.43 10.59 -4.09
CA ILE A 307 4.66 11.35 -4.37
C ILE A 307 5.84 10.56 -3.80
N THR A 308 6.34 9.60 -4.57
CA THR A 308 7.43 8.71 -4.14
C THR A 308 8.51 8.64 -5.21
N TYR A 309 9.77 8.53 -4.78
CA TYR A 309 10.95 8.38 -5.65
C TYR A 309 11.13 9.51 -6.67
N THR A 310 10.64 10.70 -6.36
CA THR A 310 10.85 11.89 -7.19
C THR A 310 12.20 12.55 -6.89
N ASP A 311 12.67 13.40 -7.82
CA ASP A 311 13.88 14.21 -7.66
C ASP A 311 13.57 15.61 -7.10
N LEU A 312 12.41 15.79 -6.49
CA LEU A 312 12.01 17.04 -5.88
C LEU A 312 12.98 17.46 -4.77
N ARG A 313 13.41 18.72 -4.79
CA ARG A 313 14.14 19.33 -3.67
C ARG A 313 13.20 20.06 -2.72
N THR A 314 12.11 20.57 -3.25
CA THR A 314 11.06 21.27 -2.49
C THR A 314 9.70 20.79 -2.97
N LEU A 315 8.85 20.44 -2.02
CA LEU A 315 7.44 20.15 -2.27
C LEU A 315 6.58 21.26 -1.67
N VAL A 316 5.76 21.90 -2.51
CA VAL A 316 4.76 22.86 -2.06
C VAL A 316 3.38 22.24 -2.18
N ILE A 317 2.75 21.97 -1.04
CA ILE A 317 1.36 21.55 -0.94
C ILE A 317 0.50 22.82 -0.88
N PRO A 318 -0.33 23.10 -1.90
CA PRO A 318 -1.05 24.38 -1.97
C PRO A 318 -2.17 24.47 -0.93
N ASN A 319 -2.64 25.70 -0.69
CA ASN A 319 -3.65 26.00 0.35
C ASN A 319 -5.03 25.38 0.09
N ASN A 320 -5.30 24.88 -1.09
CA ASN A 320 -6.56 24.22 -1.44
C ASN A 320 -6.59 22.73 -1.11
N VAL A 321 -5.43 22.12 -0.83
CA VAL A 321 -5.36 20.72 -0.40
C VAL A 321 -5.91 20.61 1.01
N GLU A 322 -6.79 19.63 1.21
CA GLU A 322 -7.49 19.36 2.46
C GLU A 322 -6.90 18.18 3.20
N GLU A 323 -6.47 17.14 2.46
CA GLU A 323 -5.93 15.92 3.06
C GLU A 323 -4.65 15.46 2.36
N VAL A 324 -3.65 15.09 3.16
CA VAL A 324 -2.48 14.33 2.76
C VAL A 324 -2.60 12.94 3.38
N CYS A 325 -2.81 11.93 2.56
CA CYS A 325 -3.04 10.57 3.04
C CYS A 325 -1.79 9.98 3.70
N ARG A 326 -1.98 8.85 4.39
CA ARG A 326 -0.86 8.09 4.98
C ARG A 326 0.14 7.70 3.91
N PHE A 327 1.44 7.76 4.22
CA PHE A 327 2.55 7.43 3.32
C PHE A 327 2.55 8.20 1.99
N ALA A 328 1.87 9.34 1.88
CA ALA A 328 1.65 10.05 0.63
C ALA A 328 2.93 10.57 -0.03
N VAL A 329 3.89 11.03 0.77
CA VAL A 329 5.15 11.66 0.33
C VAL A 329 6.31 10.95 1.01
N ARG A 330 6.92 9.98 0.34
CA ARG A 330 7.98 9.18 0.94
C ARG A 330 9.06 8.77 -0.07
N ASN A 331 10.20 8.32 0.43
CA ASN A 331 11.30 7.84 -0.42
C ASN A 331 11.81 8.88 -1.44
N ASN A 332 11.69 10.19 -1.14
CA ASN A 332 12.21 11.26 -1.99
C ASN A 332 13.58 11.69 -1.46
N ASN A 333 14.65 11.03 -1.91
CA ASN A 333 16.00 11.18 -1.36
C ASN A 333 16.62 12.57 -1.55
N ASN A 334 16.06 13.41 -2.42
CA ASN A 334 16.52 14.78 -2.68
C ASN A 334 15.66 15.84 -2.00
N LEU A 335 14.54 15.47 -1.36
CA LEU A 335 13.56 16.39 -0.79
C LEU A 335 14.09 17.00 0.52
N LYS A 336 14.40 18.29 0.46
CA LYS A 336 14.96 19.06 1.59
C LYS A 336 13.92 19.88 2.33
N THR A 337 12.85 20.28 1.63
CA THR A 337 11.84 21.20 2.17
C THR A 337 10.44 20.77 1.78
N ILE A 338 9.53 20.78 2.74
CA ILE A 338 8.09 20.62 2.52
C ILE A 338 7.38 21.89 3.01
N VAL A 339 6.48 22.43 2.19
CA VAL A 339 5.59 23.53 2.57
C VAL A 339 4.17 23.00 2.61
N ILE A 340 3.54 23.04 3.78
CA ILE A 340 2.17 22.59 4.02
C ILE A 340 1.23 23.79 3.92
N GLY A 341 0.28 23.73 2.98
CA GLY A 341 -0.72 24.78 2.77
C GLY A 341 -1.68 24.94 3.94
N SER A 342 -2.22 26.13 4.12
CA SER A 342 -3.12 26.47 5.24
C SER A 342 -4.48 25.75 5.19
N GLY A 343 -4.87 25.18 4.07
CA GLY A 343 -6.11 24.41 3.93
C GLY A 343 -5.99 22.94 4.38
N VAL A 344 -4.76 22.45 4.57
CA VAL A 344 -4.55 21.07 5.02
C VAL A 344 -5.08 20.92 6.45
N ASN A 345 -6.09 20.07 6.61
CA ASN A 345 -6.76 19.83 7.89
C ASN A 345 -6.65 18.39 8.34
N LYS A 346 -6.11 17.51 7.49
CA LYS A 346 -5.87 16.09 7.80
C LYS A 346 -4.55 15.62 7.20
N ILE A 347 -3.71 15.02 8.03
CA ILE A 347 -2.45 14.41 7.63
C ILE A 347 -2.43 12.99 8.19
N GLY A 348 -2.21 12.02 7.31
CA GLY A 348 -2.18 10.61 7.66
C GLY A 348 -0.86 10.17 8.29
N PHE A 349 -0.87 8.95 8.82
CA PHE A 349 0.28 8.30 9.43
C PHE A 349 1.48 8.26 8.49
N LEU A 350 2.66 8.65 8.96
CA LEU A 350 3.92 8.68 8.21
C LEU A 350 3.78 9.34 6.82
N ALA A 351 2.92 10.37 6.70
CA ALA A 351 2.65 11.03 5.44
C ALA A 351 3.90 11.60 4.76
N PHE A 352 4.94 11.93 5.53
CA PHE A 352 6.22 12.48 5.06
C PHE A 352 7.42 11.62 5.48
N GLY A 353 7.20 10.34 5.80
CA GLY A 353 8.26 9.41 6.22
C GLY A 353 9.28 9.09 5.13
N ASP A 354 10.41 8.49 5.50
CA ASP A 354 11.44 7.99 4.57
C ASP A 354 11.98 9.06 3.59
N ASN A 355 12.05 10.33 3.99
CA ASN A 355 12.66 11.41 3.22
C ASN A 355 13.98 11.85 3.88
N ASP A 356 15.04 11.07 3.71
CA ASP A 356 16.29 11.18 4.48
C ASP A 356 17.01 12.54 4.35
N ALA A 357 16.80 13.25 3.24
CA ALA A 357 17.40 14.57 3.02
C ALA A 357 16.58 15.73 3.63
N LEU A 358 15.39 15.45 4.23
CA LEU A 358 14.49 16.48 4.71
C LEU A 358 15.10 17.25 5.90
N LYS A 359 15.14 18.59 5.77
CA LYS A 359 15.71 19.51 6.76
C LYS A 359 14.70 20.47 7.33
N SER A 360 13.66 20.80 6.57
CA SER A 360 12.69 21.80 6.98
C SER A 360 11.28 21.50 6.53
N ILE A 361 10.34 21.78 7.41
CA ILE A 361 8.90 21.77 7.12
C ILE A 361 8.36 23.15 7.46
N PHE A 362 7.64 23.76 6.51
CA PHE A 362 6.92 25.00 6.72
C PHE A 362 5.43 24.70 6.81
N SER A 363 4.80 24.97 7.93
CA SER A 363 3.35 24.95 8.03
C SER A 363 2.81 26.36 7.82
N ARG A 364 1.85 26.52 6.92
CA ARG A 364 1.13 27.79 6.73
C ARG A 364 -0.11 27.91 7.62
N ASN A 365 -0.41 26.87 8.39
CA ASN A 365 -1.53 26.86 9.30
C ASN A 365 -1.13 27.47 10.65
N PRO A 366 -1.82 28.50 11.17
CA PRO A 366 -1.54 29.07 12.50
C PRO A 366 -1.95 28.14 13.63
N GLU A 367 -2.78 27.12 13.36
CA GLU A 367 -3.14 26.06 14.30
C GLU A 367 -2.54 24.73 13.85
N PRO A 368 -1.96 23.93 14.73
CA PRO A 368 -1.42 22.62 14.38
C PRO A 368 -2.55 21.69 13.91
N VAL A 369 -2.33 21.07 12.75
CA VAL A 369 -3.27 20.08 12.21
C VAL A 369 -3.29 18.86 13.12
N VAL A 370 -4.49 18.35 13.41
CA VAL A 370 -4.63 17.09 14.13
C VAL A 370 -4.20 15.93 13.22
N LEU A 371 -3.22 15.15 13.66
CA LEU A 371 -2.76 13.97 12.92
C LEU A 371 -3.73 12.83 13.15
N SER A 372 -4.27 12.25 12.09
CA SER A 372 -5.35 11.27 12.18
C SER A 372 -4.93 9.93 12.77
N GLU A 373 -3.65 9.55 12.66
CA GLU A 373 -3.13 8.24 13.05
C GLU A 373 -1.79 8.34 13.83
N GLY A 374 -1.48 9.49 14.41
CA GLY A 374 -0.25 9.67 15.18
C GLY A 374 0.87 10.35 14.37
N PHE A 375 1.94 9.68 14.06
CA PHE A 375 3.19 10.30 13.60
C PHE A 375 3.14 10.86 12.18
N LEU A 376 3.72 12.06 12.00
CA LEU A 376 3.91 12.70 10.71
C LEU A 376 5.04 12.04 9.90
N MET A 377 6.08 11.59 10.58
CA MET A 377 7.29 10.96 10.07
C MET A 377 7.97 10.11 11.15
N ASP A 378 9.05 9.42 10.81
CA ASP A 378 9.79 8.60 11.76
C ASP A 378 10.35 9.43 12.93
N TYR A 379 10.24 8.91 14.13
CA TYR A 379 10.75 9.56 15.35
C TYR A 379 12.24 9.89 15.28
N GLU A 380 13.03 9.04 14.65
CA GLU A 380 14.48 9.22 14.55
C GLU A 380 14.86 10.43 13.66
N GLN A 381 14.03 10.76 12.66
CA GLN A 381 14.28 11.87 11.73
C GLN A 381 13.77 13.21 12.28
N THR A 382 12.68 13.22 13.03
CA THR A 382 11.97 14.42 13.47
C THR A 382 12.86 15.44 14.23
N PRO A 383 13.76 15.02 15.15
CA PRO A 383 14.60 15.97 15.88
C PRO A 383 15.59 16.76 15.02
N ALA A 384 16.00 16.22 13.87
CA ALA A 384 16.95 16.85 12.98
C ALA A 384 16.30 17.91 12.05
N ILE A 385 14.96 17.97 12.02
CA ILE A 385 14.19 18.82 11.12
C ILE A 385 13.78 20.11 11.84
N THR A 386 13.92 21.24 11.15
CA THR A 386 13.37 22.51 11.62
C THR A 386 11.93 22.66 11.14
N LEU A 387 11.01 22.81 12.09
CA LEU A 387 9.62 23.17 11.83
C LEU A 387 9.45 24.67 11.86
N PHE A 388 9.04 25.25 10.73
CA PHE A 388 8.69 26.66 10.62
C PHE A 388 7.17 26.83 10.69
N VAL A 389 6.70 27.71 11.58
CA VAL A 389 5.28 27.96 11.83
C VAL A 389 4.99 29.47 11.77
N PRO A 390 3.73 29.89 11.51
CA PRO A 390 3.37 31.29 11.50
C PRO A 390 3.68 31.98 12.83
N GLU A 391 3.99 33.28 12.77
CA GLU A 391 4.21 34.12 13.95
C GLU A 391 3.06 34.00 14.95
N GLY A 392 3.39 33.80 16.25
CA GLY A 392 2.45 33.55 17.34
C GLY A 392 1.97 32.09 17.48
N SER A 393 2.46 31.17 16.62
CA SER A 393 2.00 29.76 16.61
C SER A 393 2.94 28.80 17.30
N LYS A 394 4.20 29.18 17.62
CA LYS A 394 5.23 28.29 18.15
C LYS A 394 4.77 27.50 19.40
N GLN A 395 4.14 28.18 20.36
CA GLN A 395 3.70 27.54 21.60
C GLN A 395 2.60 26.49 21.34
N LYS A 396 1.69 26.76 20.38
CA LYS A 396 0.62 25.83 20.00
C LYS A 396 1.20 24.54 19.42
N TYR A 397 2.16 24.67 18.50
CA TYR A 397 2.83 23.53 17.89
C TYR A 397 3.69 22.76 18.90
N ALA A 398 4.39 23.45 19.78
CA ALA A 398 5.19 22.81 20.84
C ALA A 398 4.34 22.05 21.87
N ALA A 399 3.06 22.41 22.04
CA ALA A 399 2.13 21.74 22.95
C ALA A 399 1.27 20.66 22.25
N ALA A 400 1.17 20.68 20.92
CA ALA A 400 0.33 19.76 20.17
C ALA A 400 0.95 18.37 20.08
N GLU A 401 0.11 17.36 20.28
CA GLU A 401 0.50 15.96 20.19
C GLU A 401 1.13 15.66 18.82
N ASN A 402 2.21 14.88 18.80
CA ASN A 402 3.03 14.52 17.65
C ASN A 402 3.81 15.66 16.98
N TRP A 403 3.35 16.94 17.07
CA TRP A 403 4.13 18.11 16.66
C TRP A 403 5.19 18.50 17.67
N ASN A 404 5.00 18.19 18.94
CA ASN A 404 5.95 18.41 20.04
C ASN A 404 7.25 17.59 19.91
N GLN A 405 7.34 16.66 18.97
CA GLN A 405 8.55 15.92 18.64
C GLN A 405 9.59 16.78 17.90
N PHE A 406 9.17 17.86 17.26
CA PHE A 406 10.08 18.82 16.64
C PHE A 406 10.78 19.64 17.73
N THR A 407 12.08 19.38 17.94
CA THR A 407 12.88 20.10 18.96
C THR A 407 13.25 21.51 18.51
N ASN A 408 13.26 21.78 17.21
CA ASN A 408 13.60 23.07 16.62
C ASN A 408 12.39 23.69 15.92
N ILE A 409 11.56 24.42 16.68
CA ILE A 409 10.39 25.16 16.13
C ILE A 409 10.72 26.62 16.04
N ARG A 410 10.60 27.20 14.83
CA ARG A 410 10.84 28.62 14.53
C ARG A 410 9.61 29.27 13.97
N GLU A 411 9.41 30.54 14.30
CA GLU A 411 8.33 31.36 13.72
C GLU A 411 8.83 32.11 12.48
N TYR A 412 7.92 32.31 11.52
CA TYR A 412 8.15 33.14 10.36
C TYR A 412 6.94 34.03 10.08
N SER A 413 7.19 35.20 9.48
CA SER A 413 6.09 36.13 9.14
C SER A 413 5.48 35.77 7.79
N LEU A 414 4.15 35.63 7.75
CA LEU A 414 3.39 35.46 6.52
C LEU A 414 3.31 36.75 5.68
N ALA A 415 3.65 37.91 6.23
CA ALA A 415 3.53 39.22 5.56
C ALA A 415 4.31 39.32 4.24
N GLY A 416 5.34 38.49 4.03
CA GLY A 416 6.07 38.37 2.74
C GLY A 416 5.52 37.33 1.77
N ILE A 417 4.66 36.43 2.23
CA ILE A 417 4.17 35.27 1.47
C ILE A 417 2.73 35.48 0.96
N ASP A 418 1.88 36.16 1.72
CA ASP A 418 0.46 36.33 1.41
C ASP A 418 0.14 37.55 0.50
N THR A 419 1.10 38.44 0.24
CA THR A 419 0.90 39.56 -0.70
C THR A 419 0.97 39.16 -2.17
N TYR A 420 0.87 37.88 -2.46
CA TYR A 420 0.96 37.32 -3.80
C TYR A 420 -0.35 37.53 -4.60
N THR A 421 -0.63 38.73 -4.99
CA THR A 421 -1.76 39.12 -5.89
C THR A 421 -1.31 39.19 -7.35
N GLY A 422 -0.71 38.17 -7.92
CA GLY A 422 -0.65 37.95 -9.37
C GLY A 422 -0.04 39.01 -10.28
N LYS A 423 0.71 40.01 -9.79
CA LYS A 423 1.41 41.02 -10.64
C LYS A 423 2.93 40.83 -10.52
N ALA A 424 3.55 40.60 -11.67
CA ALA A 424 4.93 40.21 -11.81
C ALA A 424 5.95 41.30 -11.42
N SER A 425 6.82 41.00 -10.51
CA SER A 425 8.24 41.39 -10.57
C SER A 425 9.06 40.25 -9.96
N ALA A 426 10.19 39.92 -10.56
CA ALA A 426 11.12 38.95 -9.98
C ALA A 426 11.57 39.48 -8.63
N SER A 427 11.24 38.76 -7.55
CA SER A 427 11.76 39.09 -6.24
C SER A 427 12.03 37.80 -5.50
N SER A 428 13.28 37.61 -5.13
CA SER A 428 13.67 36.64 -4.14
C SER A 428 13.11 37.09 -2.79
N VAL A 429 12.48 36.19 -2.06
CA VAL A 429 12.04 36.41 -0.68
C VAL A 429 13.01 35.68 0.23
N VAL A 430 13.51 36.37 1.23
CA VAL A 430 14.36 35.76 2.26
C VAL A 430 13.48 35.44 3.46
N VAL A 431 13.33 34.16 3.79
CA VAL A 431 12.65 33.68 5.00
C VAL A 431 13.73 33.00 5.86
N ASP A 432 13.99 33.55 7.05
CA ASP A 432 15.00 33.08 8.00
C ASP A 432 16.40 32.83 7.39
N GLY A 433 16.84 33.78 6.55
CA GLY A 433 18.13 33.69 5.88
C GLY A 433 18.16 32.79 4.64
N ILE A 434 17.06 32.13 4.30
CA ILE A 434 16.95 31.31 3.08
C ILE A 434 16.34 32.17 1.97
N ALA A 435 17.08 32.36 0.88
CA ALA A 435 16.57 33.08 -0.28
C ALA A 435 15.79 32.12 -1.20
N TYR A 436 14.55 32.48 -1.50
CA TYR A 436 13.66 31.74 -2.40
C TYR A 436 13.41 32.60 -3.66
N ASP A 437 13.58 32.01 -4.82
CA ASP A 437 13.07 32.58 -6.07
C ASP A 437 11.64 32.13 -6.29
N LEU A 438 10.70 33.08 -6.30
CA LEU A 438 9.28 32.80 -6.47
C LEU A 438 8.94 32.79 -7.96
N ASN A 439 8.68 31.62 -8.52
CA ASN A 439 8.07 31.54 -9.84
C ASN A 439 6.57 31.86 -9.74
N LYS A 440 6.26 33.10 -10.09
CA LYS A 440 4.92 33.68 -9.95
C LYS A 440 3.87 33.06 -10.89
N GLN A 441 4.26 32.54 -12.04
CA GLN A 441 3.35 31.86 -12.96
C GLN A 441 3.06 30.42 -12.54
N ALA A 442 4.07 29.73 -12.02
CA ALA A 442 3.94 28.34 -11.55
C ALA A 442 3.56 28.24 -10.06
N MET A 443 3.50 29.36 -9.32
CA MET A 443 3.31 29.40 -7.86
C MET A 443 4.29 28.51 -7.08
N THR A 444 5.54 28.42 -7.56
CA THR A 444 6.61 27.67 -6.93
C THR A 444 7.64 28.58 -6.30
N ALA A 445 8.22 28.15 -5.18
CA ALA A 445 9.37 28.80 -4.56
C ALA A 445 10.60 27.87 -4.73
N THR A 446 11.66 28.37 -5.35
CA THR A 446 12.91 27.64 -5.49
C THR A 446 13.96 28.27 -4.58
N VAL A 447 14.68 27.48 -3.80
CA VAL A 447 15.82 27.98 -3.01
C VAL A 447 16.93 28.43 -3.95
N VAL A 448 17.30 29.70 -3.89
CA VAL A 448 18.18 30.34 -4.89
C VAL A 448 19.66 30.23 -4.50
N ASN A 449 19.99 29.86 -3.27
CA ASN A 449 21.38 29.89 -2.83
C ASN A 449 21.76 28.73 -1.91
N ASP A 450 22.74 27.93 -2.35
CA ASP A 450 23.34 26.82 -1.58
C ASP A 450 24.38 27.31 -0.55
N SER A 451 24.56 28.62 -0.37
CA SER A 451 25.54 29.19 0.56
C SER A 451 25.00 29.26 1.98
N TYR A 452 24.83 28.09 2.62
CA TYR A 452 24.79 27.98 4.08
C TYR A 452 26.14 27.50 4.58
N GLN A 453 26.88 28.42 5.22
CA GLN A 453 27.93 28.09 6.17
C GLN A 453 27.33 27.77 7.54
#